data_0f02489e7ac682942face57f1b4d7353
#
_entry.id   0f02489e7ac682942face57f1b4d7353
#
_cell.length_a   1.000
_cell.length_b   1.000
_cell.length_c   1.000
_cell.angle_alpha   90.00
_cell.angle_beta   90.00
_cell.angle_gamma   90.00
#
_symmetry.space_group_name_H-M   'P 1'
#
loop_
_entity.id
_entity.type
_entity.pdbx_description
1 polymer ?
#
loop_
_entity_poly.entity_id
_entity_poly.type
_entity_poly.pdbx_seq_one_letter_code
_entity_poly.pdbx_strand_id
1 'polypeptide(L)'
;MLAGAAEAPITPLVLACFDVIGALSRRNHEPEAASCPFDRGRDGFVLGEGAGVLVLEEWEHARRRGAHIYAEISGYGTTCSAYHMTDLAPDGTALARSIDLALADAGCSTERLGYVKAHGSSTRQNDVCETNAIKRSLGHDAYVVPVSSIKSMVGHALAAANAIELVACALVLEHQVIPPTMNLSERDPDCDLDYVPNAARDCRVEALASLSSGFGGIHSTVVMEGRGSRGRRHAA
;
A
#
# COMPACT_ATOMS: atom_id res chain seq x y z
N MET A 1 -3.93 18.12 -13.63
CA MET A 1 -3.42 16.94 -14.37
C MET A 1 -4.23 15.73 -13.97
N LEU A 2 -4.49 14.78 -14.89
CA LEU A 2 -5.06 13.48 -14.56
C LEU A 2 -3.93 12.48 -14.37
N ALA A 3 -3.96 11.76 -13.27
CA ALA A 3 -3.03 10.68 -12.96
C ALA A 3 -3.82 9.42 -12.58
N GLY A 4 -3.59 8.32 -13.25
CA GLY A 4 -4.33 7.09 -12.98
C GLY A 4 -3.84 5.93 -13.79
N ALA A 5 -4.42 4.77 -13.54
CA ALA A 5 -4.18 3.55 -14.27
C ALA A 5 -5.44 2.70 -14.33
N ALA A 6 -5.52 1.87 -15.38
CA ALA A 6 -6.57 0.89 -15.58
C ALA A 6 -5.94 -0.43 -16.04
N GLU A 7 -6.47 -1.55 -15.56
CA GLU A 7 -5.98 -2.88 -15.90
C GLU A 7 -7.14 -3.88 -15.92
N ALA A 8 -7.17 -4.73 -16.93
CA ALA A 8 -8.12 -5.83 -17.08
C ALA A 8 -7.37 -7.11 -17.48
N PRO A 9 -6.59 -7.71 -16.54
CA PRO A 9 -5.66 -8.78 -16.84
C PRO A 9 -6.27 -10.18 -16.76
N ILE A 10 -7.54 -10.35 -16.37
CA ILE A 10 -8.15 -11.67 -16.17
C ILE A 10 -8.43 -12.33 -17.52
N THR A 11 -7.36 -12.83 -18.13
CA THR A 11 -7.38 -13.60 -19.38
C THR A 11 -6.66 -14.92 -19.18
N PRO A 12 -6.99 -15.97 -19.97
CA PRO A 12 -6.30 -17.26 -19.87
C PRO A 12 -4.79 -17.17 -20.01
N LEU A 13 -4.30 -16.27 -20.89
CA LEU A 13 -2.87 -16.07 -21.11
C LEU A 13 -2.18 -15.47 -19.88
N VAL A 14 -2.74 -14.40 -19.30
CA VAL A 14 -2.14 -13.73 -18.14
C VAL A 14 -2.19 -14.63 -16.91
N LEU A 15 -3.31 -15.35 -16.70
CA LEU A 15 -3.42 -16.35 -15.63
C LEU A 15 -2.35 -17.43 -15.79
N ALA A 16 -2.16 -17.99 -16.98
CA ALA A 16 -1.13 -19.00 -17.24
C ALA A 16 0.28 -18.48 -16.96
N CYS A 17 0.58 -17.23 -17.36
CA CYS A 17 1.90 -16.62 -17.09
C CYS A 17 2.19 -16.50 -15.59
N PHE A 18 1.22 -16.07 -14.78
CA PHE A 18 1.39 -15.95 -13.34
C PHE A 18 1.36 -17.30 -12.62
N ASP A 19 0.62 -18.29 -13.14
CA ASP A 19 0.61 -19.66 -12.59
C ASP A 19 1.98 -20.34 -12.78
N VAL A 20 2.61 -20.18 -13.93
CA VAL A 20 3.95 -20.76 -14.23
C VAL A 20 5.02 -20.27 -13.23
N ILE A 21 4.96 -19.03 -12.79
CA ILE A 21 5.91 -18.47 -11.80
C ILE A 21 5.47 -18.73 -10.36
N GLY A 22 4.32 -19.44 -10.16
CA GLY A 22 3.82 -19.78 -8.84
C GLY A 22 3.37 -18.60 -7.99
N ALA A 23 2.95 -17.49 -8.61
CA ALA A 23 2.59 -16.26 -7.90
C ALA A 23 1.12 -16.20 -7.49
N LEU A 24 0.25 -17.01 -8.12
CA LEU A 24 -1.19 -17.05 -7.83
C LEU A 24 -1.52 -17.98 -6.68
N SER A 25 -2.54 -17.60 -5.90
CA SER A 25 -3.16 -18.52 -4.93
C SER A 25 -3.82 -19.68 -5.64
N ARG A 26 -3.73 -20.86 -5.03
CA ARG A 26 -4.36 -22.11 -5.52
C ARG A 26 -5.58 -22.52 -4.70
N ARG A 27 -6.10 -21.66 -3.84
CA ARG A 27 -7.28 -21.91 -2.99
C ARG A 27 -8.60 -21.82 -3.76
N ASN A 28 -8.74 -22.62 -4.82
CA ASN A 28 -9.96 -22.64 -5.65
C ASN A 28 -11.20 -23.23 -4.94
N HIS A 29 -11.01 -23.91 -3.81
CA HIS A 29 -12.09 -24.45 -2.99
C HIS A 29 -12.68 -23.44 -2.01
N GLU A 30 -11.96 -22.35 -1.73
CA GLU A 30 -12.37 -21.23 -0.87
C GLU A 30 -11.94 -19.90 -1.50
N PRO A 31 -12.49 -19.53 -2.67
CA PRO A 31 -11.98 -18.41 -3.44
C PRO A 31 -12.10 -17.06 -2.72
N GLU A 32 -13.12 -16.87 -1.88
CA GLU A 32 -13.32 -15.69 -1.07
C GLU A 32 -12.25 -15.51 0.02
N ALA A 33 -11.59 -16.60 0.46
CA ALA A 33 -10.51 -16.62 1.43
C ALA A 33 -9.12 -16.69 0.80
N ALA A 34 -9.02 -16.70 -0.53
CA ALA A 34 -7.77 -16.96 -1.25
C ALA A 34 -6.78 -15.79 -1.15
N SER A 35 -7.27 -14.54 -1.16
CA SER A 35 -6.44 -13.36 -0.91
C SER A 35 -6.41 -13.06 0.59
N CYS A 36 -5.32 -13.45 1.26
CA CYS A 36 -5.14 -13.31 2.71
C CYS A 36 -3.76 -12.71 3.06
N PRO A 37 -3.52 -11.43 2.74
CA PRO A 37 -2.24 -10.79 3.03
C PRO A 37 -1.85 -10.91 4.50
N PHE A 38 -0.56 -11.18 4.76
CA PHE A 38 0.05 -11.34 6.09
C PHE A 38 -0.44 -12.53 6.92
N ASP A 39 -1.40 -13.32 6.40
CA ASP A 39 -1.83 -14.56 7.04
C ASP A 39 -0.75 -15.64 6.87
N ARG A 40 -0.58 -16.49 7.89
CA ARG A 40 0.39 -17.59 7.85
C ARG A 40 0.11 -18.59 6.72
N GLY A 41 -1.16 -18.79 6.41
CA GLY A 41 -1.61 -19.70 5.38
C GLY A 41 -1.62 -19.13 3.97
N ARG A 42 -1.18 -17.86 3.73
CA ARG A 42 -1.16 -17.26 2.39
C ARG A 42 -0.30 -18.07 1.41
N ASP A 43 -0.71 -18.16 0.18
CA ASP A 43 -0.03 -18.98 -0.84
C ASP A 43 0.15 -18.28 -2.20
N GLY A 44 -0.27 -17.04 -2.32
CA GLY A 44 -0.19 -16.25 -3.55
C GLY A 44 -1.26 -15.17 -3.62
N PHE A 45 -1.23 -14.35 -4.65
CA PHE A 45 -2.23 -13.31 -4.86
C PHE A 45 -3.40 -13.80 -5.71
N VAL A 46 -4.51 -13.07 -5.65
CA VAL A 46 -5.66 -13.23 -6.54
C VAL A 46 -5.65 -12.08 -7.54
N LEU A 47 -5.73 -12.37 -8.84
CA LEU A 47 -5.86 -11.33 -9.86
C LEU A 47 -7.16 -10.55 -9.67
N GLY A 48 -7.06 -9.23 -9.80
CA GLY A 48 -8.18 -8.31 -9.83
C GLY A 48 -8.14 -7.45 -11.09
N GLU A 49 -9.23 -6.76 -11.36
CA GLU A 49 -9.37 -5.78 -12.43
C GLU A 49 -9.88 -4.47 -11.87
N GLY A 50 -9.59 -3.38 -12.53
CA GLY A 50 -10.13 -2.10 -12.13
C GLY A 50 -9.39 -0.90 -12.68
N ALA A 51 -9.83 0.27 -12.25
CA ALA A 51 -9.23 1.54 -12.60
C ALA A 51 -9.32 2.51 -11.42
N GLY A 52 -8.32 3.39 -11.32
CA GLY A 52 -8.33 4.53 -10.42
C GLY A 52 -7.79 5.76 -11.14
N VAL A 53 -8.42 6.91 -10.93
CA VAL A 53 -7.98 8.18 -11.50
C VAL A 53 -8.06 9.27 -10.44
N LEU A 54 -6.96 10.02 -10.30
CA LEU A 54 -6.84 11.17 -9.42
C LEU A 54 -6.74 12.44 -10.27
N VAL A 55 -7.43 13.49 -9.85
CA VAL A 55 -7.24 14.84 -10.38
C VAL A 55 -6.22 15.55 -9.51
N LEU A 56 -5.00 15.72 -10.04
CA LEU A 56 -3.92 16.45 -9.37
C LEU A 56 -3.97 17.91 -9.78
N GLU A 57 -3.94 18.78 -8.78
CA GLU A 57 -4.03 20.22 -8.97
C GLU A 57 -3.10 20.92 -7.96
N GLU A 58 -2.52 22.05 -8.37
CA GLU A 58 -1.75 22.88 -7.45
C GLU A 58 -2.65 23.37 -6.31
N TRP A 59 -2.14 23.30 -5.08
CA TRP A 59 -2.91 23.54 -3.87
C TRP A 59 -3.62 24.89 -3.82
N GLU A 60 -2.89 25.98 -4.08
CA GLU A 60 -3.47 27.31 -4.01
C GLU A 60 -4.46 27.59 -5.16
N HIS A 61 -4.26 26.94 -6.32
CA HIS A 61 -5.21 27.00 -7.41
C HIS A 61 -6.53 26.31 -7.04
N ALA A 62 -6.46 25.10 -6.49
CA ALA A 62 -7.63 24.36 -6.01
C ALA A 62 -8.40 25.15 -4.94
N ARG A 63 -7.67 25.72 -3.98
CA ARG A 63 -8.22 26.55 -2.89
C ARG A 63 -8.93 27.79 -3.42
N ARG A 64 -8.31 28.55 -4.35
CA ARG A 64 -8.88 29.78 -4.91
C ARG A 64 -10.22 29.54 -5.63
N ARG A 65 -10.39 28.40 -6.30
CA ARG A 65 -11.66 28.07 -6.98
C ARG A 65 -12.66 27.32 -6.09
N GLY A 66 -12.36 27.12 -4.80
CA GLY A 66 -13.23 26.42 -3.86
C GLY A 66 -13.37 24.93 -4.11
N ALA A 67 -12.37 24.29 -4.72
CA ALA A 67 -12.41 22.86 -4.96
C ALA A 67 -12.41 22.07 -3.64
N HIS A 68 -13.10 20.94 -3.63
CA HIS A 68 -12.91 19.96 -2.57
C HIS A 68 -11.54 19.29 -2.73
N ILE A 69 -10.74 19.33 -1.67
CA ILE A 69 -9.40 18.71 -1.62
C ILE A 69 -9.48 17.53 -0.67
N TYR A 70 -9.30 16.32 -1.17
CA TYR A 70 -9.28 15.10 -0.35
C TYR A 70 -7.98 15.00 0.47
N ALA A 71 -6.85 15.23 -0.19
CA ALA A 71 -5.53 15.10 0.40
C ALA A 71 -4.49 15.92 -0.36
N GLU A 72 -3.33 16.10 0.24
CA GLU A 72 -2.11 16.59 -0.42
C GLU A 72 -1.16 15.41 -0.64
N ILE A 73 -0.63 15.24 -1.86
CA ILE A 73 0.52 14.36 -2.10
C ILE A 73 1.74 15.16 -1.68
N SER A 74 2.31 14.79 -0.54
CA SER A 74 3.35 15.55 0.12
C SER A 74 4.75 15.03 -0.10
N GLY A 75 4.90 13.73 -0.41
CA GLY A 75 6.21 13.14 -0.63
C GLY A 75 6.16 11.89 -1.51
N TYR A 76 7.29 11.64 -2.16
CA TYR A 76 7.49 10.50 -3.05
C TYR A 76 8.89 9.92 -2.90
N GLY A 77 8.99 8.61 -2.90
CA GLY A 77 10.25 7.87 -2.90
C GLY A 77 10.18 6.67 -3.82
N THR A 78 11.22 6.45 -4.62
CA THR A 78 11.33 5.25 -5.46
C THR A 78 12.74 4.68 -5.40
N THR A 79 12.82 3.36 -5.44
CA THR A 79 14.07 2.61 -5.39
C THR A 79 13.98 1.37 -6.27
N CYS A 80 15.12 0.77 -6.56
CA CYS A 80 15.20 -0.53 -7.21
C CYS A 80 16.21 -1.40 -6.46
N SER A 81 15.82 -2.61 -6.06
CA SER A 81 16.72 -3.55 -5.41
C SER A 81 17.72 -4.19 -6.37
N ALA A 82 17.36 -4.29 -7.66
CA ALA A 82 18.13 -5.00 -8.70
C ALA A 82 18.56 -6.42 -8.25
N TYR A 83 17.75 -7.06 -7.42
CA TYR A 83 18.05 -8.36 -6.82
C TYR A 83 17.72 -9.51 -7.76
N HIS A 84 16.51 -9.56 -8.30
CA HIS A 84 16.02 -10.60 -9.19
C HIS A 84 14.89 -10.06 -10.05
N MET A 85 14.56 -10.73 -11.19
CA MET A 85 13.50 -10.25 -12.09
C MET A 85 12.09 -10.31 -11.48
N THR A 86 11.84 -11.24 -10.56
CA THR A 86 10.52 -11.43 -9.92
C THR A 86 10.61 -11.43 -8.40
N ASP A 87 11.73 -11.92 -7.82
CA ASP A 87 11.86 -12.07 -6.38
C ASP A 87 12.31 -10.78 -5.71
N LEU A 88 11.83 -10.59 -4.48
CA LEU A 88 12.21 -9.47 -3.64
C LEU A 88 13.39 -9.83 -2.75
N ALA A 89 14.26 -8.86 -2.48
CA ALA A 89 15.32 -9.02 -1.47
C ALA A 89 14.69 -9.22 -0.08
N PRO A 90 14.94 -10.34 0.62
CA PRO A 90 14.20 -10.69 1.84
C PRO A 90 14.36 -9.69 2.98
N ASP A 91 15.45 -8.93 2.99
CA ASP A 91 15.77 -7.96 4.04
C ASP A 91 14.95 -6.67 3.98
N GLY A 92 14.20 -6.44 2.88
CA GLY A 92 13.35 -5.27 2.68
C GLY A 92 14.09 -3.93 2.57
N THR A 93 15.41 -3.93 2.42
CA THR A 93 16.24 -2.69 2.46
C THR A 93 15.85 -1.69 1.37
N ALA A 94 15.59 -2.16 0.15
CA ALA A 94 15.24 -1.26 -0.96
C ALA A 94 13.87 -0.61 -0.74
N LEU A 95 12.87 -1.38 -0.27
CA LEU A 95 11.56 -0.83 0.07
C LEU A 95 11.64 0.12 1.27
N ALA A 96 12.39 -0.23 2.33
CA ALA A 96 12.62 0.67 3.46
C ALA A 96 13.21 2.01 2.99
N ARG A 97 14.20 1.95 2.10
CA ARG A 97 14.78 3.18 1.52
C ARG A 97 13.77 4.02 0.74
N SER A 98 12.80 3.41 0.04
CA SER A 98 11.74 4.17 -0.62
C SER A 98 10.83 4.89 0.38
N ILE A 99 10.55 4.26 1.54
CA ILE A 99 9.78 4.86 2.63
C ILE A 99 10.55 6.06 3.18
N ASP A 100 11.84 5.88 3.53
CA ASP A 100 12.68 6.95 4.07
C ASP A 100 12.76 8.16 3.13
N LEU A 101 12.92 7.92 1.82
CA LEU A 101 12.95 8.97 0.80
C LEU A 101 11.63 9.74 0.74
N ALA A 102 10.49 9.02 0.75
CA ALA A 102 9.18 9.64 0.69
C ALA A 102 8.88 10.47 1.94
N LEU A 103 9.23 9.96 3.12
CA LEU A 103 9.07 10.68 4.39
C LEU A 103 9.97 11.93 4.43
N ALA A 104 11.20 11.83 3.97
CA ALA A 104 12.12 12.96 3.88
C ALA A 104 11.62 14.04 2.89
N ASP A 105 11.11 13.64 1.72
CA ASP A 105 10.53 14.53 0.72
C ASP A 105 9.27 15.24 1.28
N ALA A 106 8.44 14.52 2.03
CA ALA A 106 7.28 15.07 2.72
C ALA A 106 7.63 15.97 3.92
N GLY A 107 8.85 15.91 4.46
CA GLY A 107 9.17 16.49 5.77
C GLY A 107 8.29 15.89 6.88
N CYS A 108 7.94 14.61 6.77
CA CYS A 108 7.05 13.91 7.70
C CYS A 108 7.87 12.97 8.60
N SER A 109 7.78 13.14 9.92
CA SER A 109 8.37 12.17 10.86
C SER A 109 7.53 10.90 10.96
N THR A 110 8.13 9.79 11.34
CA THR A 110 7.45 8.48 11.49
C THR A 110 6.30 8.53 12.49
N GLU A 111 6.45 9.29 13.57
CA GLU A 111 5.45 9.51 14.62
C GLU A 111 4.15 10.17 14.10
N ARG A 112 4.22 10.88 12.97
CA ARG A 112 3.05 11.53 12.35
C ARG A 112 2.25 10.61 11.44
N LEU A 113 2.80 9.44 11.08
CA LEU A 113 2.06 8.47 10.27
C LEU A 113 0.94 7.85 11.11
N GLY A 114 -0.29 8.06 10.67
CA GLY A 114 -1.47 7.42 11.25
C GLY A 114 -1.88 6.12 10.54
N TYR A 115 -1.28 5.81 9.39
CA TYR A 115 -1.60 4.61 8.62
C TYR A 115 -0.54 4.30 7.56
N VAL A 116 -0.29 3.02 7.34
CA VAL A 116 0.48 2.50 6.21
C VAL A 116 -0.42 1.62 5.34
N LYS A 117 -0.70 2.07 4.12
CA LYS A 117 -1.33 1.25 3.09
C LYS A 117 -0.25 0.37 2.47
N ALA A 118 -0.24 -0.89 2.82
CA ALA A 118 0.76 -1.85 2.36
C ALA A 118 0.51 -2.32 0.92
N HIS A 119 1.56 -2.73 0.22
CA HIS A 119 1.42 -3.50 -1.02
C HIS A 119 0.66 -4.80 -0.76
N GLY A 120 1.04 -5.55 0.28
CA GLY A 120 0.30 -6.67 0.85
C GLY A 120 -0.32 -7.58 -0.20
N SER A 121 0.53 -8.24 -0.99
CA SER A 121 0.07 -9.04 -2.14
C SER A 121 -0.47 -10.41 -1.79
N SER A 122 -0.39 -10.86 -0.54
CA SER A 122 -0.72 -12.24 -0.12
C SER A 122 0.29 -13.28 -0.64
N THR A 123 1.46 -12.85 -1.11
CA THR A 123 2.57 -13.78 -1.41
C THR A 123 3.45 -13.94 -0.18
N ARG A 124 3.99 -15.14 0.00
CA ARG A 124 4.83 -15.44 1.16
C ARG A 124 6.04 -14.50 1.25
N GLN A 125 6.66 -14.23 0.12
CA GLN A 125 7.88 -13.44 0.03
C GLN A 125 7.62 -11.95 0.24
N ASN A 126 6.62 -11.38 -0.46
CA ASN A 126 6.36 -9.94 -0.38
C ASN A 126 5.99 -9.51 1.04
N ASP A 127 5.08 -10.24 1.67
CA ASP A 127 4.49 -9.78 2.94
C ASP A 127 5.54 -9.77 4.08
N VAL A 128 6.48 -10.74 4.08
CA VAL A 128 7.62 -10.73 5.00
C VAL A 128 8.61 -9.62 4.66
N CYS A 129 8.96 -9.46 3.38
CA CYS A 129 9.86 -8.41 2.92
C CYS A 129 9.31 -7.01 3.29
N GLU A 130 8.03 -6.78 3.07
CA GLU A 130 7.36 -5.52 3.38
C GLU A 130 7.28 -5.27 4.90
N THR A 131 6.97 -6.29 5.70
CA THR A 131 7.03 -6.23 7.16
C THR A 131 8.41 -5.79 7.64
N ASN A 132 9.48 -6.42 7.12
CA ASN A 132 10.86 -6.06 7.45
C ASN A 132 11.20 -4.63 7.03
N ALA A 133 10.73 -4.19 5.86
CA ALA A 133 10.93 -2.83 5.36
C ALA A 133 10.26 -1.78 6.26
N ILE A 134 9.01 -2.01 6.66
CA ILE A 134 8.26 -1.12 7.57
C ILE A 134 8.99 -1.02 8.91
N LYS A 135 9.39 -2.15 9.50
CA LYS A 135 10.15 -2.16 10.76
C LYS A 135 11.48 -1.43 10.65
N ARG A 136 12.20 -1.61 9.55
CA ARG A 136 13.51 -0.98 9.32
C ARG A 136 13.39 0.54 9.19
N SER A 137 12.38 1.02 8.50
CA SER A 137 12.17 2.46 8.27
C SER A 137 11.53 3.16 9.46
N LEU A 138 10.49 2.56 10.06
CA LEU A 138 9.73 3.22 11.13
C LEU A 138 10.24 2.90 12.54
N GLY A 139 11.12 1.92 12.69
CA GLY A 139 11.63 1.53 14.00
C GLY A 139 10.53 1.11 14.97
N HIS A 140 10.47 1.76 16.14
CA HIS A 140 9.45 1.48 17.15
C HIS A 140 8.04 1.83 16.68
N ASP A 141 7.89 2.88 15.89
CA ASP A 141 6.59 3.35 15.40
C ASP A 141 5.91 2.31 14.49
N ALA A 142 6.66 1.37 13.89
CA ALA A 142 6.11 0.28 13.10
C ALA A 142 5.09 -0.59 13.89
N TYR A 143 5.26 -0.70 15.21
CA TYR A 143 4.39 -1.54 16.06
C TYR A 143 3.14 -0.82 16.57
N VAL A 144 3.04 0.47 16.33
CA VAL A 144 1.88 1.28 16.76
C VAL A 144 1.08 1.83 15.59
N VAL A 145 1.71 2.00 14.42
CA VAL A 145 1.00 2.44 13.22
C VAL A 145 0.19 1.29 12.62
N PRO A 146 -1.12 1.46 12.37
CA PRO A 146 -1.90 0.45 11.69
C PRO A 146 -1.46 0.30 10.24
N VAL A 147 -1.43 -0.95 9.77
CA VAL A 147 -1.07 -1.35 8.40
C VAL A 147 -2.25 -2.09 7.81
N SER A 148 -2.61 -1.93 6.54
CA SER A 148 -3.54 -2.85 5.89
C SER A 148 -3.35 -2.94 4.38
N SER A 149 -3.89 -4.02 3.79
CA SER A 149 -3.93 -4.23 2.35
C SER A 149 -5.35 -4.45 1.87
N ILE A 150 -5.84 -3.58 1.00
CA ILE A 150 -7.15 -3.73 0.37
C ILE A 150 -7.19 -4.82 -0.72
N LYS A 151 -6.03 -5.38 -1.10
CA LYS A 151 -5.97 -6.49 -2.07
C LYS A 151 -6.70 -7.74 -1.58
N SER A 152 -6.89 -7.88 -0.27
CA SER A 152 -7.76 -8.92 0.30
C SER A 152 -9.22 -8.80 -0.11
N MET A 153 -9.67 -7.60 -0.52
CA MET A 153 -11.06 -7.32 -0.92
C MET A 153 -11.23 -7.14 -2.42
N VAL A 154 -10.24 -6.56 -3.10
CA VAL A 154 -10.36 -6.18 -4.52
C VAL A 154 -9.44 -6.97 -5.45
N GLY A 155 -8.63 -7.87 -4.90
CA GLY A 155 -7.59 -8.55 -5.66
C GLY A 155 -6.42 -7.65 -6.04
N HIS A 156 -5.49 -8.19 -6.81
CA HIS A 156 -4.32 -7.46 -7.31
C HIS A 156 -4.52 -7.07 -8.78
N ALA A 157 -4.90 -5.83 -9.02
CA ALA A 157 -5.15 -5.30 -10.35
C ALA A 157 -3.83 -4.84 -11.06
N LEU A 158 -2.71 -5.46 -10.76
CA LEU A 158 -1.39 -5.25 -11.38
C LEU A 158 -1.05 -3.76 -11.55
N ALA A 159 -1.00 -3.25 -12.79
CA ALA A 159 -0.66 -1.85 -13.07
C ALA A 159 -1.69 -0.85 -12.50
N ALA A 160 -2.96 -1.22 -12.40
CA ALA A 160 -4.00 -0.36 -11.82
C ALA A 160 -4.01 -0.36 -10.29
N ALA A 161 -3.34 -1.32 -9.63
CA ALA A 161 -3.42 -1.48 -8.18
C ALA A 161 -3.08 -0.19 -7.42
N ASN A 162 -1.98 0.48 -7.79
CA ASN A 162 -1.55 1.70 -7.11
C ASN A 162 -2.56 2.84 -7.24
N ALA A 163 -3.17 3.01 -8.40
CA ALA A 163 -4.15 4.07 -8.61
C ALA A 163 -5.41 3.83 -7.76
N ILE A 164 -5.91 2.59 -7.71
CA ILE A 164 -7.03 2.18 -6.85
C ILE A 164 -6.67 2.41 -5.38
N GLU A 165 -5.48 2.03 -4.98
CA GLU A 165 -4.98 2.15 -3.60
C GLU A 165 -4.80 3.62 -3.17
N LEU A 166 -4.33 4.51 -4.07
CA LEU A 166 -4.23 5.94 -3.77
C LEU A 166 -5.61 6.60 -3.65
N VAL A 167 -6.60 6.15 -4.44
CA VAL A 167 -8.00 6.57 -4.24
C VAL A 167 -8.50 6.14 -2.87
N ALA A 168 -8.25 4.89 -2.46
CA ALA A 168 -8.61 4.42 -1.12
C ALA A 168 -7.90 5.24 -0.02
N CYS A 169 -6.62 5.58 -0.20
CA CYS A 169 -5.88 6.44 0.72
C CYS A 169 -6.50 7.84 0.86
N ALA A 170 -6.94 8.44 -0.24
CA ALA A 170 -7.63 9.73 -0.21
C ALA A 170 -8.94 9.64 0.60
N LEU A 171 -9.69 8.54 0.45
CA LEU A 171 -10.92 8.28 1.20
C LEU A 171 -10.64 7.99 2.68
N VAL A 172 -9.53 7.32 3.03
CA VAL A 172 -9.10 7.16 4.43
C VAL A 172 -8.87 8.52 5.08
N LEU A 173 -8.19 9.44 4.40
CA LEU A 173 -7.95 10.79 4.91
C LEU A 173 -9.23 11.63 5.02
N GLU A 174 -10.21 11.38 4.15
CA GLU A 174 -11.51 12.07 4.19
C GLU A 174 -12.42 11.52 5.31
N HIS A 175 -12.56 10.20 5.38
CA HIS A 175 -13.54 9.56 6.27
C HIS A 175 -12.96 9.14 7.61
N GLN A 176 -11.63 9.15 7.78
CA GLN A 176 -10.94 8.75 9.01
C GLN A 176 -11.24 7.29 9.42
N VAL A 177 -11.41 6.42 8.42
CA VAL A 177 -11.68 4.98 8.57
C VAL A 177 -10.63 4.21 7.78
N ILE A 178 -9.89 3.34 8.46
CA ILE A 178 -8.89 2.46 7.85
C ILE A 178 -9.58 1.18 7.39
N PRO A 179 -9.47 0.81 6.10
CA PRO A 179 -10.01 -0.45 5.59
C PRO A 179 -9.22 -1.64 6.16
N PRO A 180 -9.88 -2.80 6.38
CA PRO A 180 -9.24 -3.96 6.95
C PRO A 180 -8.36 -4.70 5.94
N THR A 181 -7.44 -5.53 6.47
CA THR A 181 -6.94 -6.70 5.75
C THR A 181 -7.89 -7.86 6.03
N MET A 182 -8.67 -8.25 5.03
CA MET A 182 -9.59 -9.38 5.15
C MET A 182 -8.84 -10.71 5.11
N ASN A 183 -9.48 -11.75 5.62
CA ASN A 183 -8.98 -13.13 5.61
C ASN A 183 -7.70 -13.35 6.44
N LEU A 184 -7.39 -12.45 7.36
CA LEU A 184 -6.30 -12.63 8.32
C LEU A 184 -6.83 -13.41 9.52
N SER A 185 -6.65 -14.74 9.48
CA SER A 185 -7.16 -15.69 10.47
C SER A 185 -6.07 -16.27 11.35
N GLU A 186 -4.90 -16.53 10.80
CA GLU A 186 -3.75 -17.09 11.50
C GLU A 186 -2.54 -16.15 11.41
N ARG A 187 -2.05 -15.72 12.56
CA ARG A 187 -0.86 -14.84 12.63
C ARG A 187 0.38 -15.54 12.10
N ASP A 188 1.08 -14.89 11.18
CA ASP A 188 2.43 -15.29 10.79
C ASP A 188 3.43 -14.61 11.75
N PRO A 189 4.33 -15.38 12.42
CA PRO A 189 5.35 -14.81 13.29
C PRO A 189 6.32 -13.84 12.59
N ASP A 190 6.50 -13.99 11.28
CA ASP A 190 7.35 -13.12 10.47
C ASP A 190 6.60 -11.83 10.03
N CYS A 191 5.28 -11.81 10.22
CA CYS A 191 4.39 -10.68 9.95
C CYS A 191 3.68 -10.27 11.25
N ASP A 192 4.38 -9.59 12.15
CA ASP A 192 3.97 -9.35 13.55
C ASP A 192 3.48 -7.93 13.84
N LEU A 193 3.19 -7.12 12.79
CA LEU A 193 2.63 -5.77 12.93
C LEU A 193 1.10 -5.79 13.12
N ASP A 194 0.48 -4.62 13.30
CA ASP A 194 -0.98 -4.47 13.35
C ASP A 194 -1.55 -4.30 11.95
N TYR A 195 -2.03 -5.38 11.35
CA TYR A 195 -2.56 -5.40 9.98
C TYR A 195 -4.07 -5.10 9.87
N VAL A 196 -4.68 -4.53 10.88
CA VAL A 196 -6.13 -4.20 10.92
C VAL A 196 -6.98 -5.39 10.46
N PRO A 197 -7.01 -6.52 11.21
CA PRO A 197 -7.61 -7.76 10.72
C PRO A 197 -9.13 -7.69 10.64
N ASN A 198 -9.69 -8.07 9.50
CA ASN A 198 -11.09 -8.44 9.23
C ASN A 198 -12.18 -7.38 9.52
N ALA A 199 -11.87 -6.27 10.16
CA ALA A 199 -12.83 -5.20 10.44
C ALA A 199 -12.21 -3.82 10.22
N ALA A 200 -12.95 -2.92 9.59
CA ALA A 200 -12.52 -1.52 9.43
C ALA A 200 -12.37 -0.86 10.81
N ARG A 201 -11.47 0.10 10.90
CA ARG A 201 -11.15 0.78 12.15
C ARG A 201 -11.28 2.28 12.01
N ASP A 202 -12.07 2.91 12.88
CA ASP A 202 -12.05 4.35 13.05
C ASP A 202 -10.69 4.76 13.63
N CYS A 203 -10.00 5.65 12.96
CA CYS A 203 -8.67 6.08 13.36
C CYS A 203 -8.38 7.48 12.83
N ARG A 204 -7.85 8.36 13.69
CA ARG A 204 -7.40 9.66 13.23
C ARG A 204 -6.11 9.52 12.42
N VAL A 205 -6.21 9.82 11.12
CA VAL A 205 -5.10 9.76 10.17
C VAL A 205 -4.81 11.16 9.67
N GLU A 206 -3.68 11.75 10.05
CA GLU A 206 -3.23 13.07 9.55
C GLU A 206 -2.32 12.91 8.33
N ALA A 207 -1.49 11.86 8.35
CA ALA A 207 -0.60 11.48 7.25
C ALA A 207 -0.61 9.97 7.10
N LEU A 208 -0.42 9.49 5.89
CA LEU A 208 -0.28 8.07 5.57
C LEU A 208 0.80 7.85 4.51
N ALA A 209 1.35 6.64 4.49
CA ALA A 209 2.24 6.16 3.45
C ALA A 209 1.59 5.03 2.66
N SER A 210 1.58 5.14 1.33
CA SER A 210 1.14 4.09 0.41
C SER A 210 2.34 3.41 -0.22
N LEU A 211 2.52 2.11 0.06
CA LEU A 211 3.64 1.31 -0.41
C LEU A 211 3.27 0.50 -1.63
N SER A 212 4.24 0.32 -2.52
CA SER A 212 4.07 -0.45 -3.74
C SER A 212 5.36 -1.15 -4.14
N SER A 213 5.25 -2.41 -4.51
CA SER A 213 6.34 -3.23 -5.01
C SER A 213 5.98 -3.86 -6.35
N GLY A 214 6.95 -3.97 -7.24
CA GLY A 214 6.76 -4.56 -8.56
C GLY A 214 7.93 -5.43 -8.97
N PHE A 215 7.72 -6.24 -10.00
CA PHE A 215 8.76 -7.04 -10.60
C PHE A 215 9.95 -6.18 -11.05
N GLY A 216 11.14 -6.79 -11.10
CA GLY A 216 12.39 -6.06 -11.29
C GLY A 216 12.92 -5.43 -10.00
N GLY A 217 12.22 -5.63 -8.87
CA GLY A 217 12.60 -5.07 -7.58
C GLY A 217 12.34 -3.57 -7.47
N ILE A 218 11.40 -3.04 -8.25
CA ILE A 218 11.00 -1.63 -8.18
C ILE A 218 10.08 -1.44 -6.98
N HIS A 219 10.39 -0.45 -6.15
CA HIS A 219 9.58 -0.04 -5.00
C HIS A 219 9.25 1.44 -5.10
N SER A 220 8.04 1.80 -4.71
CA SER A 220 7.64 3.20 -4.57
C SER A 220 6.79 3.42 -3.33
N THR A 221 6.95 4.60 -2.76
CA THR A 221 6.18 5.07 -1.61
C THR A 221 5.64 6.46 -1.91
N VAL A 222 4.36 6.67 -1.65
CA VAL A 222 3.70 7.97 -1.72
C VAL A 222 3.24 8.35 -0.33
N VAL A 223 3.61 9.54 0.14
CA VAL A 223 3.08 10.11 1.38
C VAL A 223 1.95 11.07 1.04
N MET A 224 0.81 10.87 1.69
CA MET A 224 -0.35 11.74 1.56
C MET A 224 -0.73 12.31 2.92
N GLU A 225 -1.14 13.57 2.95
CA GLU A 225 -1.57 14.27 4.15
C GLU A 225 -2.97 14.86 4.00
N GLY A 226 -3.75 14.81 5.09
CA GLY A 226 -5.06 15.41 5.15
C GLY A 226 -5.02 16.94 5.17
N ARG A 227 -6.12 17.60 4.80
CA ARG A 227 -6.24 19.07 4.66
C ARG A 227 -5.78 19.88 5.88
N GLY A 228 -5.85 19.32 7.08
CA GLY A 228 -5.52 20.01 8.35
C GLY A 228 -4.04 19.99 8.72
N SER A 229 -3.19 19.25 8.03
CA SER A 229 -1.79 19.04 8.42
C SER A 229 -0.84 20.16 7.95
N ARG A 230 -1.20 20.90 6.91
CA ARG A 230 -0.34 21.94 6.30
C ARG A 230 -0.01 23.12 7.23
N GLY A 231 -0.92 23.51 8.13
CA GLY A 231 -0.69 24.58 9.09
C GLY A 231 0.41 24.33 10.12
N ARG A 232 0.82 23.07 10.28
CA ARG A 232 1.85 22.65 11.25
C ARG A 232 3.27 22.61 10.68
N ARG A 233 3.44 22.57 9.36
CA ARG A 233 4.76 22.57 8.70
C ARG A 233 5.46 23.92 8.73
N HIS A 234 4.72 25.02 8.87
CA HIS A 234 5.27 26.39 8.89
C HIS A 234 5.38 26.98 10.29
N ALA A 235 5.11 26.19 11.33
CA ALA A 235 5.15 26.61 12.74
C ALA A 235 6.32 26.01 13.54
N ALA A 236 7.25 25.31 12.86
CA ALA A 236 8.44 24.69 13.46
C ALA A 236 9.73 25.35 12.98
#